data_9d40c3a60525a51f2bb5e3f09cf7ae25
#
_entry.id   9d40c3a60525a51f2bb5e3f09cf7ae25
#
_cell.length_a   1.000
_cell.length_b   1.000
_cell.length_c   1.000
_cell.angle_alpha   90.00
_cell.angle_beta   90.00
_cell.angle_gamma   90.00
#
_symmetry.space_group_name_H-M   'P 1'
#
loop_
_entity.id
_entity.type
_entity.pdbx_description
1 polymer ?
#
loop_
_entity_poly.entity_id
_entity_poly.type
_entity_poly.pdbx_seq_one_letter_code
_entity_poly.pdbx_strand_id
1 'polypeptide(L)'
;GVLTIEGKEIQKIKTKDTLRDAHDYICKNIFKKCNEVPDLVLFKEPQFNTWIEMEWNCTQEKVLKYAKRIIKEGYKPGVLMIDDCWCHDYGVWDFDNKKFPNPKKMMKTLHELGFKVMLWICPFVSLDSAVFRKNLDNDIFVKNSKNEIYISHWWNGYSAVLDLTNEVSRSWIKSQLNFLMTEYG
;
A
#
# COMPACT_ATOMS: atom_id res chain seq x y z
N GLY A 1 -3.88 -3.16 -32.06
CA GLY A 1 -2.86 -3.92 -31.36
C GLY A 1 -3.20 -5.40 -31.31
N VAL A 2 -2.22 -6.25 -31.15
CA VAL A 2 -2.40 -7.70 -30.99
C VAL A 2 -2.11 -8.02 -29.52
N LEU A 3 -3.03 -8.75 -28.87
CA LEU A 3 -2.84 -9.32 -27.55
C LEU A 3 -2.58 -10.82 -27.69
N THR A 4 -1.42 -11.28 -27.25
CA THR A 4 -1.09 -12.71 -27.18
C THR A 4 -1.27 -13.16 -25.73
N ILE A 5 -2.01 -14.26 -25.54
CA ILE A 5 -2.26 -14.87 -24.23
C ILE A 5 -1.80 -16.32 -24.29
N GLU A 6 -0.93 -16.73 -23.39
CA GLU A 6 -0.44 -18.09 -23.25
C GLU A 6 -0.84 -18.64 -21.87
N GLY A 7 -1.33 -19.88 -21.83
CA GLY A 7 -1.76 -20.53 -20.59
C GLY A 7 -2.22 -21.97 -20.82
N LYS A 8 -2.32 -22.75 -19.75
CA LYS A 8 -2.80 -24.16 -19.81
C LYS A 8 -4.29 -24.25 -20.11
N GLU A 9 -5.06 -23.30 -19.59
CA GLU A 9 -6.51 -23.21 -19.82
C GLU A 9 -6.85 -21.74 -20.11
N ILE A 10 -7.45 -21.49 -21.26
CA ILE A 10 -7.91 -20.17 -21.68
C ILE A 10 -9.41 -20.23 -21.92
N GLN A 11 -10.18 -19.50 -21.12
CA GLN A 11 -11.59 -19.32 -21.33
C GLN A 11 -11.86 -17.99 -22.04
N LYS A 12 -12.48 -18.05 -23.22
CA LYS A 12 -12.92 -16.87 -23.94
C LYS A 12 -14.41 -16.63 -23.71
N ILE A 13 -14.74 -15.49 -23.15
CA ILE A 13 -16.12 -15.07 -22.91
C ILE A 13 -16.42 -13.88 -23.83
N LYS A 14 -17.42 -14.02 -24.69
CA LYS A 14 -17.92 -12.94 -25.52
C LYS A 14 -18.94 -12.13 -24.71
N THR A 15 -18.66 -10.87 -24.48
CA THR A 15 -19.59 -9.90 -23.91
C THR A 15 -20.24 -9.08 -25.02
N LYS A 16 -20.97 -8.00 -24.71
CA LYS A 16 -21.42 -7.03 -25.70
C LYS A 16 -20.22 -6.29 -26.35
N ASP A 17 -20.46 -5.22 -27.04
CA ASP A 17 -19.49 -4.66 -28.01
C ASP A 17 -18.47 -3.68 -27.41
N THR A 18 -18.58 -3.32 -26.13
CA THR A 18 -17.70 -2.33 -25.50
C THR A 18 -16.83 -2.91 -24.40
N LEU A 19 -15.70 -2.26 -24.14
CA LEU A 19 -14.83 -2.58 -23.00
C LEU A 19 -15.58 -2.47 -21.67
N ARG A 20 -16.53 -1.52 -21.57
CA ARG A 20 -17.38 -1.37 -20.39
C ARG A 20 -18.26 -2.60 -20.16
N ASP A 21 -18.85 -3.16 -21.21
CA ASP A 21 -19.65 -4.38 -21.08
C ASP A 21 -18.82 -5.58 -20.60
N ALA A 22 -17.57 -5.68 -21.07
CA ALA A 22 -16.63 -6.70 -20.59
C ALA A 22 -16.30 -6.51 -19.11
N HIS A 23 -15.99 -5.28 -18.69
CA HIS A 23 -15.74 -4.93 -17.30
C HIS A 23 -16.95 -5.23 -16.40
N ASP A 24 -18.15 -4.81 -16.81
CA ASP A 24 -19.40 -5.05 -16.05
C ASP A 24 -19.70 -6.55 -15.92
N TYR A 25 -19.40 -7.34 -16.95
CA TYR A 25 -19.53 -8.79 -16.89
C TYR A 25 -18.58 -9.40 -15.83
N ILE A 26 -17.31 -8.99 -15.84
CA ILE A 26 -16.30 -9.47 -14.88
C ILE A 26 -16.71 -9.11 -13.45
N CYS A 27 -17.11 -7.85 -13.23
CA CYS A 27 -17.54 -7.38 -11.92
C CYS A 27 -18.80 -8.09 -11.39
N LYS A 28 -19.70 -8.51 -12.28
CA LYS A 28 -20.94 -9.19 -11.90
C LYS A 28 -20.77 -10.69 -11.69
N ASN A 29 -19.91 -11.34 -12.48
CA ASN A 29 -19.91 -12.81 -12.59
C ASN A 29 -18.63 -13.47 -12.08
N ILE A 30 -17.49 -12.76 -12.07
CA ILE A 30 -16.18 -13.33 -11.72
C ILE A 30 -15.69 -12.81 -10.37
N PHE A 31 -15.70 -11.49 -10.18
CA PHE A 31 -15.27 -10.91 -8.91
C PHE A 31 -16.37 -11.03 -7.85
N LYS A 32 -16.00 -11.54 -6.69
CA LYS A 32 -16.90 -11.50 -5.53
C LYS A 32 -17.15 -10.05 -5.16
N LYS A 33 -18.41 -9.68 -5.05
CA LYS A 33 -18.80 -8.36 -4.53
C LYS A 33 -18.31 -8.25 -3.08
N CYS A 34 -17.59 -7.19 -2.77
CA CYS A 34 -17.38 -6.77 -1.40
C CYS A 34 -18.67 -6.10 -0.91
N ASN A 35 -19.17 -6.52 0.24
CA ASN A 35 -20.33 -5.90 0.88
C ASN A 35 -19.96 -4.67 1.71
N GLU A 36 -18.68 -4.44 1.91
CA GLU A 36 -18.16 -3.28 2.63
C GLU A 36 -17.84 -2.15 1.65
N VAL A 37 -18.28 -0.97 2.00
CA VAL A 37 -17.99 0.25 1.25
C VAL A 37 -16.99 1.07 2.06
N PRO A 38 -15.92 1.59 1.46
CA PRO A 38 -15.00 2.48 2.13
C PRO A 38 -15.71 3.72 2.70
N ASP A 39 -15.11 4.35 3.72
CA ASP A 39 -15.65 5.57 4.32
C ASP A 39 -15.93 6.62 3.23
N LEU A 40 -17.08 7.28 3.32
CA LEU A 40 -17.50 8.29 2.35
C LEU A 40 -16.53 9.46 2.22
N VAL A 41 -15.73 9.73 3.24
CA VAL A 41 -14.69 10.76 3.18
C VAL A 41 -13.71 10.53 2.02
N LEU A 42 -13.41 9.26 1.69
CA LEU A 42 -12.53 8.88 0.58
C LEU A 42 -13.07 9.31 -0.79
N PHE A 43 -14.36 9.58 -0.91
CA PHE A 43 -15.02 9.97 -2.15
C PHE A 43 -15.44 11.44 -2.20
N LYS A 44 -15.71 12.03 -1.03
CA LYS A 44 -16.30 13.36 -0.93
C LYS A 44 -15.32 14.48 -0.61
N GLU A 45 -14.23 14.15 0.10
CA GLU A 45 -13.27 15.13 0.56
C GLU A 45 -11.94 15.00 -0.20
N PRO A 46 -11.11 16.05 -0.22
CA PRO A 46 -9.81 16.03 -0.91
C PRO A 46 -8.88 14.94 -0.37
N GLN A 47 -8.07 14.39 -1.27
CA GLN A 47 -6.98 13.49 -0.93
C GLN A 47 -5.65 14.21 -1.18
N PHE A 48 -4.88 14.37 -0.11
CA PHE A 48 -3.55 14.99 -0.13
C PHE A 48 -2.49 13.92 -0.05
N ASN A 49 -1.38 14.13 -0.75
CA ASN A 49 -0.27 13.20 -0.78
C ASN A 49 1.03 13.95 -0.49
N THR A 50 1.89 13.40 0.36
CA THR A 50 3.15 14.05 0.73
C THR A 50 4.22 13.93 -0.36
N TRP A 51 4.10 13.01 -1.33
CA TRP A 51 5.12 12.78 -2.34
C TRP A 51 5.42 14.02 -3.18
N ILE A 52 4.39 14.66 -3.71
CA ILE A 52 4.54 15.84 -4.59
C ILE A 52 5.23 17.01 -3.88
N GLU A 53 5.03 17.16 -2.56
CA GLU A 53 5.56 18.27 -1.77
C GLU A 53 6.93 17.97 -1.15
N MET A 54 7.23 16.70 -0.86
CA MET A 54 8.37 16.33 0.01
C MET A 54 9.29 15.28 -0.58
N GLU A 55 8.79 14.45 -1.50
CA GLU A 55 9.53 13.29 -2.05
C GLU A 55 10.25 12.50 -0.92
N TRP A 56 11.53 12.22 -1.12
CA TRP A 56 12.38 11.48 -0.18
C TRP A 56 12.62 12.22 1.17
N ASN A 57 12.32 13.49 1.21
CA ASN A 57 12.58 14.35 2.37
C ASN A 57 11.33 14.51 3.26
N CYS A 58 10.52 13.45 3.37
CA CYS A 58 9.36 13.40 4.24
C CYS A 58 9.79 13.21 5.69
N THR A 59 9.38 14.12 6.57
CA THR A 59 9.65 14.06 8.01
C THR A 59 8.40 14.43 8.80
N GLN A 60 8.33 14.02 10.06
CA GLN A 60 7.23 14.36 10.96
C GLN A 60 6.92 15.86 11.00
N GLU A 61 7.95 16.70 11.10
CA GLU A 61 7.78 18.15 11.12
C GLU A 61 7.13 18.67 9.85
N LYS A 62 7.62 18.22 8.69
CA LYS A 62 7.09 18.63 7.38
C LYS A 62 5.66 18.17 7.15
N VAL A 63 5.35 16.94 7.55
CA VAL A 63 3.97 16.40 7.46
C VAL A 63 3.02 17.26 8.28
N LEU A 64 3.37 17.57 9.54
CA LEU A 64 2.54 18.42 10.39
C LEU A 64 2.42 19.86 9.87
N LYS A 65 3.49 20.41 9.31
CA LYS A 65 3.48 21.74 8.68
C LYS A 65 2.56 21.74 7.44
N TYR A 66 2.64 20.73 6.61
CA TYR A 66 1.81 20.56 5.43
C TYR A 66 0.32 20.46 5.79
N ALA A 67 -0.03 19.59 6.75
CA ALA A 67 -1.40 19.44 7.21
C ALA A 67 -1.98 20.77 7.77
N LYS A 68 -1.22 21.50 8.59
CA LYS A 68 -1.64 22.80 9.11
C LYS A 68 -1.81 23.85 8.01
N ARG A 69 -0.96 23.81 6.98
CA ARG A 69 -1.06 24.72 5.82
C ARG A 69 -2.33 24.45 5.02
N ILE A 70 -2.66 23.19 4.76
CA ILE A 70 -3.91 22.80 4.09
C ILE A 70 -5.12 23.47 4.75
N ILE A 71 -5.21 23.35 6.08
CA ILE A 71 -6.30 23.97 6.85
C ILE A 71 -6.26 25.50 6.77
N LYS A 72 -5.06 26.10 6.93
CA LYS A 72 -4.87 27.56 6.87
C LYS A 72 -5.29 28.14 5.54
N GLU A 73 -5.04 27.45 4.44
CA GLU A 73 -5.44 27.87 3.08
C GLU A 73 -6.94 27.61 2.80
N GLY A 74 -7.71 27.15 3.77
CA GLY A 74 -9.15 26.99 3.69
C GLY A 74 -9.63 25.68 3.05
N TYR A 75 -8.73 24.73 2.82
CA TYR A 75 -9.13 23.40 2.34
C TYR A 75 -9.69 22.55 3.50
N LYS A 76 -10.71 21.76 3.18
CA LYS A 76 -11.24 20.79 4.14
C LYS A 76 -10.23 19.67 4.36
N PRO A 77 -10.07 19.19 5.60
CA PRO A 77 -9.35 17.96 5.86
C PRO A 77 -10.11 16.78 5.24
N GLY A 78 -9.38 15.92 4.57
CA GLY A 78 -9.91 14.70 3.99
C GLY A 78 -8.97 13.56 4.31
N VAL A 79 -8.33 12.98 3.30
CA VAL A 79 -7.28 11.97 3.48
C VAL A 79 -5.92 12.61 3.29
N LEU A 80 -4.99 12.38 4.23
CA LEU A 80 -3.58 12.71 4.08
C LEU A 80 -2.79 11.42 3.96
N MET A 81 -2.26 11.16 2.78
CA MET A 81 -1.37 10.04 2.52
C MET A 81 0.07 10.45 2.84
N ILE A 82 0.68 9.74 3.80
CA ILE A 82 2.12 9.76 4.00
C ILE A 82 2.70 8.73 3.04
N ASP A 83 3.30 9.22 1.96
CA ASP A 83 3.81 8.44 0.86
C ASP A 83 5.15 7.79 1.22
N ASP A 84 5.83 7.21 0.27
CA ASP A 84 7.07 6.46 0.44
C ASP A 84 8.09 7.11 1.41
N CYS A 85 9.00 6.30 1.93
CA CYS A 85 10.09 6.74 2.82
C CYS A 85 9.71 7.12 4.25
N TRP A 86 8.55 6.74 4.73
CA TRP A 86 8.19 6.88 6.14
C TRP A 86 8.77 5.79 7.03
N CYS A 87 9.05 4.61 6.46
CA CYS A 87 9.66 3.46 7.13
C CYS A 87 11.16 3.36 6.85
N HIS A 88 11.85 2.50 7.60
CA HIS A 88 13.29 2.26 7.44
C HIS A 88 13.64 1.56 6.13
N ASP A 89 12.87 0.50 5.82
CA ASP A 89 13.06 -0.37 4.66
C ASP A 89 11.72 -0.91 4.19
N TYR A 90 11.64 -1.28 2.93
CA TYR A 90 10.46 -1.97 2.41
C TYR A 90 10.29 -3.33 3.10
N GLY A 91 9.09 -3.59 3.57
CA GLY A 91 8.76 -4.75 4.38
C GLY A 91 8.93 -4.54 5.89
N VAL A 92 9.62 -3.49 6.32
CA VAL A 92 9.73 -3.08 7.73
C VAL A 92 8.74 -1.94 7.97
N TRP A 93 7.47 -2.30 8.16
CA TRP A 93 6.37 -1.35 8.29
C TRP A 93 6.30 -0.76 9.70
N ASP A 94 7.30 0.05 10.03
CA ASP A 94 7.36 0.90 11.21
C ASP A 94 8.05 2.22 10.89
N PHE A 95 7.70 3.29 11.61
CA PHE A 95 8.24 4.62 11.33
C PHE A 95 9.75 4.69 11.57
N ASP A 96 10.45 5.31 10.64
CA ASP A 96 11.86 5.67 10.85
C ASP A 96 11.98 6.74 11.96
N ASN A 97 12.50 6.34 13.13
CA ASN A 97 12.62 7.20 14.31
C ASN A 97 13.42 8.48 14.06
N LYS A 98 14.34 8.47 13.08
CA LYS A 98 15.15 9.66 12.74
C LYS A 98 14.30 10.70 12.03
N LYS A 99 13.38 10.24 11.16
CA LYS A 99 12.46 11.11 10.42
C LYS A 99 11.19 11.41 11.20
N PHE A 100 10.71 10.45 11.99
CA PHE A 100 9.46 10.47 12.73
C PHE A 100 9.71 10.12 14.20
N PRO A 101 10.24 11.04 15.00
CA PRO A 101 10.65 10.76 16.39
C PRO A 101 9.47 10.48 17.34
N ASN A 102 8.27 10.93 17.01
CA ASN A 102 7.07 10.66 17.80
C ASN A 102 5.84 10.45 16.89
N PRO A 103 5.76 9.32 16.17
CA PRO A 103 4.71 9.09 15.19
C PRO A 103 3.31 9.03 15.84
N LYS A 104 3.17 8.48 17.04
CA LYS A 104 1.88 8.44 17.76
C LYS A 104 1.33 9.85 18.02
N LYS A 105 2.18 10.78 18.45
CA LYS A 105 1.78 12.18 18.65
C LYS A 105 1.42 12.85 17.32
N MET A 106 2.20 12.58 16.26
CA MET A 106 1.90 13.10 14.93
C MET A 106 0.53 12.61 14.46
N MET A 107 0.27 11.30 14.50
CA MET A 107 -1.01 10.72 14.08
C MET A 107 -2.18 11.31 14.86
N LYS A 108 -2.07 11.39 16.19
CA LYS A 108 -3.06 12.05 17.03
C LYS A 108 -3.34 13.48 16.56
N THR A 109 -2.30 14.27 16.31
CA THR A 109 -2.46 15.66 15.84
C THR A 109 -3.14 15.73 14.47
N LEU A 110 -2.81 14.83 13.53
CA LEU A 110 -3.45 14.76 12.22
C LEU A 110 -4.94 14.42 12.34
N HIS A 111 -5.29 13.48 13.21
CA HIS A 111 -6.70 13.12 13.48
C HIS A 111 -7.45 14.29 14.15
N GLU A 112 -6.83 15.00 15.11
CA GLU A 112 -7.40 16.19 15.74
C GLU A 112 -7.63 17.33 14.74
N LEU A 113 -6.81 17.43 13.69
CA LEU A 113 -7.01 18.34 12.57
C LEU A 113 -8.11 17.88 11.59
N GLY A 114 -8.66 16.69 11.80
CA GLY A 114 -9.77 16.12 11.00
C GLY A 114 -9.33 15.24 9.82
N PHE A 115 -8.04 14.98 9.63
CA PHE A 115 -7.57 14.10 8.56
C PHE A 115 -7.78 12.62 8.89
N LYS A 116 -8.18 11.84 7.89
CA LYS A 116 -7.89 10.40 7.83
C LYS A 116 -6.48 10.23 7.30
N VAL A 117 -5.68 9.38 7.92
CA VAL A 117 -4.30 9.18 7.50
C VAL A 117 -4.15 7.85 6.78
N MET A 118 -3.45 7.87 5.66
CA MET A 118 -3.09 6.71 4.86
C MET A 118 -1.57 6.59 4.83
N LEU A 119 -1.04 5.38 5.01
CA LEU A 119 0.37 5.08 4.84
C LEU A 119 0.58 4.32 3.53
N TRP A 120 1.56 4.74 2.74
CA TRP A 120 1.96 4.02 1.55
C TRP A 120 2.69 2.73 1.93
N ILE A 121 2.28 1.62 1.36
CA ILE A 121 2.93 0.31 1.51
C ILE A 121 2.97 -0.43 0.18
N CYS A 122 3.86 -1.42 0.06
CA CYS A 122 4.00 -2.24 -1.13
C CYS A 122 4.31 -3.70 -0.76
N PRO A 123 4.12 -4.66 -1.68
CA PRO A 123 4.40 -6.08 -1.43
C PRO A 123 5.89 -6.44 -1.61
N PHE A 124 6.79 -5.46 -1.58
CA PHE A 124 8.22 -5.68 -1.72
C PHE A 124 8.92 -5.67 -0.36
N VAL A 125 9.94 -6.49 -0.22
CA VAL A 125 10.77 -6.60 0.98
C VAL A 125 12.24 -6.44 0.58
N SER A 126 12.90 -5.43 1.16
CA SER A 126 14.33 -5.18 0.92
C SER A 126 15.18 -6.36 1.35
N LEU A 127 16.14 -6.76 0.50
CA LEU A 127 17.02 -7.91 0.76
C LEU A 127 17.92 -7.69 1.98
N ASP A 128 18.28 -6.43 2.25
CA ASP A 128 19.10 -6.05 3.41
C ASP A 128 18.30 -5.92 4.71
N SER A 129 16.98 -6.06 4.65
CA SER A 129 16.13 -5.91 5.83
C SER A 129 16.21 -7.11 6.78
N ALA A 130 15.98 -6.86 8.07
CA ALA A 130 15.85 -7.90 9.06
C ALA A 130 14.64 -8.82 8.77
N VAL A 131 13.60 -8.26 8.15
CA VAL A 131 12.39 -9.02 7.76
C VAL A 131 12.74 -10.06 6.72
N PHE A 132 13.50 -9.70 5.68
CA PHE A 132 13.95 -10.67 4.67
C PHE A 132 14.73 -11.82 5.31
N ARG A 133 15.76 -11.50 6.09
CA ARG A 133 16.60 -12.52 6.75
C ARG A 133 15.83 -13.46 7.68
N LYS A 134 14.87 -12.93 8.44
CA LYS A 134 14.05 -13.73 9.36
C LYS A 134 13.04 -14.65 8.66
N ASN A 135 12.73 -14.37 7.40
CA ASN A 135 11.68 -15.08 6.65
C ASN A 135 12.23 -15.89 5.48
N LEU A 136 13.54 -16.14 5.42
CA LEU A 136 14.16 -16.97 4.37
C LEU A 136 13.56 -18.38 4.30
N ASP A 137 13.28 -18.98 5.46
CA ASP A 137 12.71 -20.32 5.57
C ASP A 137 11.18 -20.32 5.69
N ASN A 138 10.56 -19.15 5.76
CA ASN A 138 9.12 -18.99 5.82
C ASN A 138 8.55 -18.84 4.40
N ASP A 139 7.42 -19.45 4.15
CA ASP A 139 6.79 -19.46 2.82
C ASP A 139 5.98 -18.19 2.56
N ILE A 140 6.62 -17.02 2.72
CA ILE A 140 5.96 -15.72 2.49
C ILE A 140 6.35 -15.04 1.19
N PHE A 141 7.38 -15.53 0.50
CA PHE A 141 7.89 -14.93 -0.74
C PHE A 141 7.53 -15.73 -1.97
N VAL A 142 7.30 -15.03 -3.07
CA VAL A 142 7.17 -15.65 -4.40
C VAL A 142 8.43 -16.45 -4.72
N LYS A 143 8.25 -17.65 -5.25
CA LYS A 143 9.33 -18.54 -5.67
C LYS A 143 9.33 -18.74 -7.18
N ASN A 144 10.51 -18.94 -7.73
CA ASN A 144 10.68 -19.29 -9.13
C ASN A 144 10.44 -20.81 -9.37
N SER A 145 10.56 -21.27 -10.61
CA SER A 145 10.36 -22.68 -11.01
C SER A 145 11.35 -23.66 -10.35
N LYS A 146 12.44 -23.17 -9.76
CA LYS A 146 13.43 -23.96 -9.02
C LYS A 146 13.20 -23.97 -7.51
N ASN A 147 12.07 -23.38 -7.06
CA ASN A 147 11.73 -23.21 -5.64
C ASN A 147 12.67 -22.27 -4.88
N GLU A 148 13.36 -21.38 -5.58
CA GLU A 148 14.18 -20.32 -4.98
C GLU A 148 13.37 -19.04 -4.85
N ILE A 149 13.64 -18.21 -3.82
CA ILE A 149 12.96 -16.91 -3.65
C ILE A 149 13.19 -16.05 -4.90
N TYR A 150 12.08 -15.59 -5.50
CA TYR A 150 12.14 -14.71 -6.66
C TYR A 150 12.52 -13.30 -6.24
N ILE A 151 13.58 -12.79 -6.85
CA ILE A 151 14.06 -11.41 -6.65
C ILE A 151 13.64 -10.57 -7.83
N SER A 152 12.83 -9.55 -7.57
CA SER A 152 12.34 -8.60 -8.57
C SER A 152 13.22 -7.37 -8.63
N HIS A 153 13.43 -6.85 -9.84
CA HIS A 153 14.01 -5.53 -10.05
C HIS A 153 12.90 -4.50 -10.25
N TRP A 154 12.94 -3.40 -9.52
CA TRP A 154 11.98 -2.31 -9.58
C TRP A 154 12.67 -0.97 -9.31
N TRP A 155 11.97 0.16 -9.16
CA TRP A 155 12.60 1.48 -9.04
C TRP A 155 13.58 1.61 -7.86
N ASN A 156 13.38 0.85 -6.77
CA ASN A 156 14.28 0.83 -5.61
C ASN A 156 15.35 -0.27 -5.70
N GLY A 157 15.67 -0.79 -6.86
CA GLY A 157 16.64 -1.86 -7.05
C GLY A 157 16.04 -3.26 -6.93
N TYR A 158 16.60 -4.12 -6.08
CA TYR A 158 16.23 -5.54 -5.97
C TYR A 158 15.52 -5.81 -4.66
N SER A 159 14.37 -6.51 -4.73
CA SER A 159 13.58 -6.89 -3.57
C SER A 159 12.96 -8.26 -3.75
N ALA A 160 12.72 -8.97 -2.63
CA ALA A 160 11.83 -10.12 -2.62
C ALA A 160 10.37 -9.63 -2.71
N VAL A 161 9.50 -10.46 -3.25
CA VAL A 161 8.07 -10.15 -3.42
C VAL A 161 7.24 -11.04 -2.51
N LEU A 162 6.32 -10.45 -1.74
CA LEU A 162 5.37 -11.21 -0.93
C LEU A 162 4.42 -12.01 -1.83
N ASP A 163 4.27 -13.30 -1.58
CA ASP A 163 3.31 -14.15 -2.27
C ASP A 163 1.91 -14.01 -1.65
N LEU A 164 1.15 -13.02 -2.09
CA LEU A 164 -0.20 -12.78 -1.59
C LEU A 164 -1.22 -13.84 -2.04
N THR A 165 -0.83 -14.84 -2.83
CA THR A 165 -1.65 -16.01 -3.11
C THR A 165 -1.54 -17.06 -1.99
N ASN A 166 -0.48 -16.99 -1.18
CA ASN A 166 -0.20 -17.86 -0.05
C ASN A 166 -0.84 -17.34 1.24
N GLU A 167 -1.46 -18.22 2.03
CA GLU A 167 -2.13 -17.88 3.28
C GLU A 167 -1.13 -17.41 4.36
N VAL A 168 0.07 -17.98 4.41
CA VAL A 168 1.11 -17.58 5.38
C VAL A 168 1.52 -16.14 5.14
N SER A 169 1.75 -15.76 3.88
CA SER A 169 2.11 -14.40 3.47
C SER A 169 0.96 -13.42 3.74
N ARG A 170 -0.28 -13.78 3.41
CA ARG A 170 -1.47 -12.95 3.73
C ARG A 170 -1.63 -12.72 5.23
N SER A 171 -1.45 -13.76 6.02
CA SER A 171 -1.53 -13.65 7.49
C SER A 171 -0.42 -12.76 8.03
N TRP A 172 0.78 -12.87 7.47
CA TRP A 172 1.90 -12.03 7.86
C TRP A 172 1.63 -10.55 7.56
N ILE A 173 1.29 -10.20 6.31
CA ILE A 173 1.00 -8.80 5.95
C ILE A 173 -0.18 -8.24 6.74
N LYS A 174 -1.23 -9.05 6.95
CA LYS A 174 -2.38 -8.66 7.76
C LYS A 174 -1.97 -8.32 9.20
N SER A 175 -1.03 -9.06 9.78
CA SER A 175 -0.52 -8.76 11.12
C SER A 175 0.21 -7.41 11.16
N GLN A 176 0.99 -7.08 10.10
CA GLN A 176 1.65 -5.77 9.99
C GLN A 176 0.63 -4.62 9.87
N LEU A 177 -0.39 -4.79 9.04
CA LEU A 177 -1.46 -3.80 8.89
C LEU A 177 -2.24 -3.60 10.20
N ASN A 178 -2.58 -4.68 10.88
CA ASN A 178 -3.25 -4.60 12.18
C ASN A 178 -2.40 -3.89 13.22
N PHE A 179 -1.09 -4.14 13.24
CA PHE A 179 -0.15 -3.41 14.11
C PHE A 179 -0.23 -1.90 13.84
N LEU A 180 -0.09 -1.48 12.58
CA LEU A 180 -0.16 -0.06 12.21
C LEU A 180 -1.48 0.59 12.63
N MET A 181 -2.60 -0.08 12.37
CA MET A 181 -3.94 0.40 12.72
C MET A 181 -4.16 0.47 14.23
N THR A 182 -3.60 -0.46 15.00
CA THR A 182 -3.74 -0.48 16.47
C THR A 182 -2.85 0.54 17.14
N GLU A 183 -1.62 0.69 16.65
CA GLU A 183 -0.62 1.56 17.27
C GLU A 183 -0.81 3.03 16.94
N TYR A 184 -1.33 3.33 15.75
CA TYR A 184 -1.38 4.69 15.24
C TYR A 184 -2.78 5.21 14.90
N GLY A 185 -3.79 4.35 14.82
CA GLY A 185 -5.21 4.68 14.60
C GLY A 185 -5.67 4.60 13.17
#